data_765cf157a4adf476d08cb85b69c42c6f
#
_entry.id   765cf157a4adf476d08cb85b69c42c6f
#
_cell.length_a   1.000
_cell.length_b   1.000
_cell.length_c   1.000
_cell.angle_alpha   90.00
_cell.angle_beta   90.00
_cell.angle_gamma   90.00
#
_symmetry.space_group_name_H-M   'P 1'
#
loop_
_entity.id
_entity.type
_entity.pdbx_description
1 polymer ?
#
loop_
_entity_poly.entity_id
_entity_poly.type
_entity_poly.pdbx_seq_one_letter_code
_entity_poly.pdbx_strand_id
1 'polypeptide(L)'
;VLNGHDGPVNDAIFLSSNSIATAGADGQVIIWGGPDMRIQNRIKAHRGRITSLAAVDATHLISGGWDGKIILMDVQSGAATAEFDMKEAVVGVAITADQRHLIAAGRSGDIARWRLSDGVRTAKLQAHNVSLFQLQRSANGQRLLTVGPDSFVKIWDLEGFQLLHEYGVASNRRVSASAVNTNGGLLAVGYLDGTVMIVDAVTGVMQRQLQADNGPVWSLAFTANNRFLLSAGKSERIRVWHIDSGDRITLAGETTFQRPTPWLDSPHPGAALFRKCAICHALTASEPQRSGPHFQGLPGRVMGSVTGYRYSRALQKGDLAWNRENLMQLFSQGPDRFLPGTKMPVQRIGNEVDLGNLIDYLEILTRPH
;
A
#
# COMPACT_ATOMS: atom_id res chain seq x y z
N VAL A 1 4.64 26.92 -0.96
CA VAL A 1 5.02 26.06 0.19
C VAL A 1 4.27 26.56 1.41
N LEU A 2 3.57 25.66 2.12
CA LEU A 2 2.88 25.99 3.36
C LEU A 2 3.88 25.86 4.53
N ASN A 3 4.23 26.96 5.14
CA ASN A 3 5.14 27.02 6.31
C ASN A 3 4.35 27.41 7.56
N GLY A 4 4.39 26.59 8.61
CA GLY A 4 3.62 26.90 9.81
C GLY A 4 3.88 26.03 11.02
N HIS A 5 4.25 24.77 10.84
CA HIS A 5 4.55 23.87 11.96
C HIS A 5 6.01 24.02 12.43
N ASP A 6 6.21 23.87 13.75
CA ASP A 6 7.51 23.78 14.37
C ASP A 6 7.97 22.31 14.43
N GLY A 7 8.22 21.72 13.25
CA GLY A 7 8.64 20.33 13.13
C GLY A 7 7.92 19.57 12.01
N PRO A 8 8.12 18.24 11.93
CA PRO A 8 7.52 17.43 10.89
C PRO A 8 5.99 17.47 10.91
N VAL A 9 5.40 17.61 9.71
CA VAL A 9 3.97 17.41 9.48
C VAL A 9 3.75 15.90 9.33
N ASN A 10 2.85 15.35 10.12
CA ASN A 10 2.57 13.91 10.16
C ASN A 10 1.33 13.53 9.35
N ASP A 11 0.36 14.44 9.25
CA ASP A 11 -0.87 14.20 8.49
C ASP A 11 -1.44 15.50 7.92
N ALA A 12 -2.18 15.37 6.82
CA ALA A 12 -2.88 16.47 6.17
C ALA A 12 -4.16 15.98 5.50
N ILE A 13 -5.26 16.66 5.73
CA ILE A 13 -6.56 16.34 5.18
C ILE A 13 -7.24 17.54 4.53
N PHE A 14 -8.01 17.31 3.49
CA PHE A 14 -8.94 18.31 2.96
C PHE A 14 -10.18 18.38 3.85
N LEU A 15 -10.56 19.58 4.26
CA LEU A 15 -11.83 19.88 4.90
C LEU A 15 -12.88 20.29 3.85
N SER A 16 -12.43 20.96 2.80
CA SER A 16 -13.22 21.36 1.64
C SER A 16 -12.30 21.54 0.42
N SER A 17 -12.85 21.96 -0.72
CA SER A 17 -12.06 22.29 -1.91
C SER A 17 -11.01 23.41 -1.69
N ASN A 18 -11.25 24.29 -0.72
CA ASN A 18 -10.42 25.46 -0.44
C ASN A 18 -9.88 25.50 1.00
N SER A 19 -9.93 24.40 1.73
CA SER A 19 -9.46 24.33 3.11
C SER A 19 -8.79 23.00 3.41
N ILE A 20 -7.62 23.08 4.06
CA ILE A 20 -6.79 21.93 4.49
C ILE A 20 -6.52 22.06 5.98
N ALA A 21 -6.55 20.94 6.69
CA ALA A 21 -6.02 20.83 8.04
C ALA A 21 -4.71 20.04 8.00
N THR A 22 -3.68 20.50 8.71
CA THR A 22 -2.41 19.80 8.88
C THR A 22 -2.13 19.55 10.35
N ALA A 23 -1.48 18.44 10.66
CA ALA A 23 -1.12 18.03 12.01
C ALA A 23 0.38 17.79 12.12
N GLY A 24 1.00 18.35 13.15
CA GLY A 24 2.44 18.33 13.34
C GLY A 24 2.94 17.60 14.59
N ALA A 25 4.24 17.36 14.59
CA ALA A 25 4.96 16.87 15.77
C ALA A 25 4.94 17.88 16.93
N ASP A 26 4.66 19.15 16.63
CA ASP A 26 4.50 20.25 17.61
C ASP A 26 3.18 20.19 18.40
N GLY A 27 2.31 19.21 18.12
CA GLY A 27 1.01 19.05 18.78
C GLY A 27 -0.04 20.07 18.36
N GLN A 28 0.18 20.75 17.24
CA GLN A 28 -0.74 21.72 16.68
C GLN A 28 -1.49 21.11 15.48
N VAL A 29 -2.75 21.53 15.34
CA VAL A 29 -3.51 21.44 14.09
C VAL A 29 -3.52 22.86 13.51
N ILE A 30 -3.15 22.98 12.24
CA ILE A 30 -3.19 24.26 11.52
C ILE A 30 -4.23 24.15 10.41
N ILE A 31 -5.14 25.09 10.38
CA ILE A 31 -6.17 25.22 9.35
C ILE A 31 -5.69 26.24 8.32
N TRP A 32 -5.64 25.82 7.07
CA TRP A 32 -5.24 26.63 5.93
C TRP A 32 -6.47 26.84 5.03
N GLY A 33 -6.64 28.02 4.48
CA GLY A 33 -7.77 28.30 3.63
C GLY A 33 -7.63 29.56 2.80
N GLY A 34 -8.66 29.76 1.94
CA GLY A 34 -8.69 30.85 0.98
C GLY A 34 -7.86 30.57 -0.29
N PRO A 35 -7.91 31.48 -1.28
CA PRO A 35 -7.24 31.29 -2.57
C PRO A 35 -5.71 31.21 -2.45
N ASP A 36 -5.14 31.86 -1.44
CA ASP A 36 -3.69 31.86 -1.18
C ASP A 36 -3.26 30.81 -0.15
N MET A 37 -4.18 29.96 0.32
CA MET A 37 -3.93 28.93 1.34
C MET A 37 -3.20 29.50 2.57
N ARG A 38 -3.75 30.59 3.14
CA ARG A 38 -3.20 31.22 4.36
C ARG A 38 -3.68 30.52 5.61
N ILE A 39 -2.93 30.66 6.68
CA ILE A 39 -3.32 30.15 7.99
C ILE A 39 -4.57 30.89 8.44
N GLN A 40 -5.65 30.14 8.67
CA GLN A 40 -6.91 30.62 9.23
C GLN A 40 -6.97 30.43 10.74
N ASN A 41 -6.41 29.30 11.22
CA ASN A 41 -6.39 28.98 12.65
C ASN A 41 -5.19 28.13 13.02
N ARG A 42 -4.75 28.25 14.28
CA ARG A 42 -3.73 27.41 14.93
C ARG A 42 -4.28 26.88 16.24
N ILE A 43 -4.42 25.56 16.35
CA ILE A 43 -5.05 24.92 17.48
C ILE A 43 -4.03 24.06 18.19
N LYS A 44 -3.67 24.37 19.43
CA LYS A 44 -2.83 23.51 20.26
C LYS A 44 -3.69 22.39 20.83
N ALA A 45 -3.84 21.31 20.06
CA ALA A 45 -4.74 20.21 20.37
C ALA A 45 -4.12 19.21 21.36
N HIS A 46 -2.83 18.88 21.21
CA HIS A 46 -2.18 17.83 22.00
C HIS A 46 -0.93 18.30 22.73
N ARG A 47 -0.57 17.58 23.80
CA ARG A 47 0.69 17.85 24.54
C ARG A 47 1.94 17.38 23.80
N GLY A 48 1.78 16.49 22.81
CA GLY A 48 2.84 15.91 21.97
C GLY A 48 2.40 15.79 20.53
N ARG A 49 3.17 15.00 19.75
CA ARG A 49 2.92 14.84 18.32
C ARG A 49 1.51 14.34 18.04
N ILE A 50 0.87 14.95 17.05
CA ILE A 50 -0.35 14.44 16.44
C ILE A 50 0.06 13.48 15.32
N THR A 51 -0.60 12.35 15.22
CA THR A 51 -0.28 11.29 14.27
C THR A 51 -1.26 11.19 13.13
N SER A 52 -2.53 11.55 13.36
CA SER A 52 -3.57 11.38 12.37
C SER A 52 -4.71 12.38 12.57
N LEU A 53 -5.33 12.76 11.47
CA LEU A 53 -6.52 13.58 11.39
C LEU A 53 -7.64 12.83 10.66
N ALA A 54 -8.89 13.14 10.99
CA ALA A 54 -10.07 12.71 10.23
C ALA A 54 -11.09 13.85 10.18
N ALA A 55 -11.56 14.21 9.00
CA ALA A 55 -12.68 15.15 8.87
C ALA A 55 -13.98 14.45 9.26
N VAL A 56 -14.76 15.10 10.13
CA VAL A 56 -16.15 14.71 10.41
C VAL A 56 -17.03 15.36 9.37
N ASP A 57 -16.90 16.68 9.24
CA ASP A 57 -17.58 17.52 8.26
C ASP A 57 -16.69 18.74 7.91
N ALA A 58 -17.23 19.75 7.25
CA ALA A 58 -16.49 20.95 6.87
C ALA A 58 -16.09 21.84 8.07
N THR A 59 -16.73 21.65 9.22
CA THR A 59 -16.56 22.47 10.43
C THR A 59 -15.95 21.72 11.60
N HIS A 60 -15.92 20.39 11.57
CA HIS A 60 -15.39 19.57 12.64
C HIS A 60 -14.34 18.56 12.14
N LEU A 61 -13.31 18.39 12.90
CA LEU A 61 -12.31 17.35 12.67
C LEU A 61 -11.94 16.62 13.97
N ILE A 62 -11.36 15.45 13.81
CA ILE A 62 -10.80 14.66 14.90
C ILE A 62 -9.30 14.57 14.72
N SER A 63 -8.56 14.72 15.82
CA SER A 63 -7.11 14.49 15.90
C SER A 63 -6.78 13.38 16.88
N GLY A 64 -5.81 12.54 16.55
CA GLY A 64 -5.24 11.52 17.41
C GLY A 64 -3.79 11.81 17.76
N GLY A 65 -3.44 11.76 19.04
CA GLY A 65 -2.12 12.12 19.55
C GLY A 65 -1.37 11.00 20.27
N TRP A 66 -0.06 11.18 20.37
CA TRP A 66 0.79 10.26 21.15
C TRP A 66 0.57 10.35 22.67
N ASP A 67 -0.12 11.39 23.14
CA ASP A 67 -0.59 11.53 24.51
C ASP A 67 -1.77 10.60 24.85
N GLY A 68 -2.22 9.78 23.91
CA GLY A 68 -3.31 8.82 24.06
C GLY A 68 -4.69 9.43 23.89
N LYS A 69 -4.75 10.74 23.65
CA LYS A 69 -6.01 11.45 23.49
C LYS A 69 -6.47 11.48 22.04
N ILE A 70 -7.78 11.55 21.87
CA ILE A 70 -8.44 11.77 20.61
C ILE A 70 -9.37 12.95 20.85
N ILE A 71 -9.24 14.01 20.07
CA ILE A 71 -9.93 15.27 20.30
C ILE A 71 -10.81 15.60 19.09
N LEU A 72 -12.12 15.69 19.31
CA LEU A 72 -13.05 16.28 18.37
C LEU A 72 -13.08 17.79 18.60
N MET A 73 -12.89 18.55 17.53
CA MET A 73 -12.79 20.02 17.63
C MET A 73 -13.51 20.72 16.50
N ASP A 74 -14.03 21.89 16.81
CA ASP A 74 -14.53 22.84 15.82
C ASP A 74 -13.33 23.57 15.18
N VAL A 75 -13.26 23.59 13.84
CA VAL A 75 -12.11 24.15 13.11
C VAL A 75 -12.03 25.66 13.14
N GLN A 76 -13.16 26.34 13.33
CA GLN A 76 -13.24 27.80 13.33
C GLN A 76 -12.85 28.37 14.68
N SER A 77 -13.45 27.89 15.75
CA SER A 77 -13.15 28.35 17.12
C SER A 77 -11.90 27.71 17.70
N GLY A 78 -11.51 26.53 17.22
CA GLY A 78 -10.46 25.70 17.81
C GLY A 78 -10.87 25.03 19.12
N ALA A 79 -12.15 25.13 19.50
CA ALA A 79 -12.64 24.55 20.74
C ALA A 79 -12.76 23.02 20.65
N ALA A 80 -12.27 22.31 21.66
CA ALA A 80 -12.52 20.89 21.83
C ALA A 80 -14.01 20.70 22.23
N THR A 81 -14.75 19.95 21.42
CA THR A 81 -16.17 19.63 21.65
C THR A 81 -16.35 18.27 22.34
N ALA A 82 -15.41 17.35 22.14
CA ALA A 82 -15.32 16.07 22.86
C ALA A 82 -13.87 15.54 22.93
N GLU A 83 -13.60 14.75 23.98
CA GLU A 83 -12.32 14.08 24.19
C GLU A 83 -12.57 12.60 24.47
N PHE A 84 -11.78 11.74 23.80
CA PHE A 84 -11.79 10.29 24.01
C PHE A 84 -10.40 9.83 24.41
N ASP A 85 -10.31 8.72 25.11
CA ASP A 85 -9.05 8.23 25.65
C ASP A 85 -8.79 6.79 25.22
N MET A 86 -7.74 6.59 24.42
CA MET A 86 -7.27 5.28 23.98
C MET A 86 -6.46 4.57 25.07
N LYS A 87 -5.93 5.32 26.06
CA LYS A 87 -5.00 4.87 27.11
C LYS A 87 -3.60 4.49 26.60
N GLU A 88 -3.32 4.76 25.38
CA GLU A 88 -2.03 4.52 24.72
C GLU A 88 -1.86 5.45 23.52
N ALA A 89 -0.64 5.57 22.99
CA ALA A 89 -0.38 6.41 21.83
C ALA A 89 -1.29 6.04 20.65
N VAL A 90 -2.04 7.00 20.14
CA VAL A 90 -2.90 6.85 18.98
C VAL A 90 -2.04 6.91 17.71
N VAL A 91 -2.22 5.97 16.80
CA VAL A 91 -1.48 5.91 15.52
C VAL A 91 -2.36 6.25 14.32
N GLY A 92 -3.68 6.15 14.46
CA GLY A 92 -4.62 6.50 13.41
C GLY A 92 -6.02 6.74 13.94
N VAL A 93 -6.78 7.60 13.26
CA VAL A 93 -8.19 7.85 13.54
C VAL A 93 -9.00 7.81 12.25
N ALA A 94 -10.25 7.38 12.34
CA ALA A 94 -11.19 7.34 11.23
C ALA A 94 -12.61 7.56 11.74
N ILE A 95 -13.49 8.08 10.85
CA ILE A 95 -14.93 8.29 11.13
C ILE A 95 -15.72 7.36 10.22
N THR A 96 -16.78 6.74 10.73
CA THR A 96 -17.72 5.95 9.91
C THR A 96 -18.44 6.86 8.89
N ALA A 97 -18.95 6.28 7.80
CA ALA A 97 -19.61 7.05 6.73
C ALA A 97 -20.87 7.78 7.22
N ASP A 98 -21.55 7.19 8.19
CA ASP A 98 -22.75 7.78 8.83
C ASP A 98 -22.41 8.86 9.88
N GLN A 99 -21.10 9.13 10.08
CA GLN A 99 -20.57 10.08 11.07
C GLN A 99 -21.02 9.82 12.52
N ARG A 100 -21.44 8.60 12.83
CA ARG A 100 -21.90 8.25 14.19
C ARG A 100 -20.82 7.68 15.08
N HIS A 101 -19.75 7.13 14.48
CA HIS A 101 -18.70 6.47 15.25
C HIS A 101 -17.30 6.96 14.85
N LEU A 102 -16.50 7.15 15.87
CA LEU A 102 -15.04 7.28 15.78
C LEU A 102 -14.41 5.90 15.92
N ILE A 103 -13.39 5.64 15.12
CA ILE A 103 -12.50 4.49 15.27
C ILE A 103 -11.08 5.01 15.46
N ALA A 104 -10.37 4.45 16.42
CA ALA A 104 -8.95 4.75 16.60
C ALA A 104 -8.12 3.47 16.73
N ALA A 105 -6.90 3.57 16.28
CA ALA A 105 -5.88 2.54 16.42
C ALA A 105 -4.82 2.98 17.41
N GLY A 106 -4.46 2.07 18.31
CA GLY A 106 -3.43 2.23 19.31
C GLY A 106 -2.10 1.61 18.91
N ARG A 107 -1.04 2.03 19.55
CA ARG A 107 0.30 1.51 19.30
C ARG A 107 0.48 0.04 19.72
N SER A 108 -0.34 -0.46 20.66
CA SER A 108 -0.34 -1.88 21.07
C SER A 108 -0.84 -2.84 19.98
N GLY A 109 -1.47 -2.33 18.93
CA GLY A 109 -2.16 -3.15 17.92
C GLY A 109 -3.67 -3.20 18.12
N ASP A 110 -4.18 -2.52 19.12
CA ASP A 110 -5.62 -2.43 19.39
C ASP A 110 -6.30 -1.45 18.46
N ILE A 111 -7.56 -1.76 18.11
CA ILE A 111 -8.50 -0.81 17.55
C ILE A 111 -9.72 -0.71 18.46
N ALA A 112 -10.25 0.51 18.59
CA ALA A 112 -11.44 0.75 19.41
C ALA A 112 -12.41 1.67 18.70
N ARG A 113 -13.69 1.53 19.03
CA ARG A 113 -14.80 2.30 18.46
C ARG A 113 -15.59 3.01 19.55
N TRP A 114 -15.86 4.29 19.34
CA TRP A 114 -16.71 5.11 20.21
C TRP A 114 -17.89 5.66 19.45
N ARG A 115 -19.02 5.81 20.12
CA ARG A 115 -20.16 6.57 19.61
C ARG A 115 -19.92 8.06 19.85
N LEU A 116 -20.05 8.88 18.80
CA LEU A 116 -19.76 10.31 18.90
C LEU A 116 -20.79 11.08 19.74
N SER A 117 -22.04 10.63 19.79
CA SER A 117 -23.13 11.36 20.47
C SER A 117 -22.99 11.41 22.00
N ASP A 118 -22.38 10.40 22.59
CA ASP A 118 -22.27 10.24 24.07
C ASP A 118 -20.85 9.88 24.55
N GLY A 119 -19.92 9.70 23.64
CA GLY A 119 -18.53 9.35 23.97
C GLY A 119 -18.34 7.91 24.46
N VAL A 120 -19.37 7.06 24.41
CA VAL A 120 -19.29 5.68 24.91
C VAL A 120 -18.46 4.83 23.98
N ARG A 121 -17.47 4.11 24.55
CA ARG A 121 -16.71 3.12 23.81
C ARG A 121 -17.54 1.87 23.57
N THR A 122 -17.89 1.61 22.32
CA THR A 122 -18.80 0.52 21.92
C THR A 122 -18.09 -0.77 21.60
N ALA A 123 -16.78 -0.71 21.24
CA ALA A 123 -15.99 -1.90 20.97
C ALA A 123 -14.49 -1.62 21.20
N LYS A 124 -13.75 -2.68 21.52
CA LYS A 124 -12.29 -2.73 21.50
C LYS A 124 -11.86 -4.15 21.13
N LEU A 125 -10.90 -4.28 20.22
CA LEU A 125 -10.35 -5.57 19.84
C LEU A 125 -8.87 -5.42 19.44
N GLN A 126 -8.11 -6.50 19.55
CA GLN A 126 -6.73 -6.54 19.11
C GLN A 126 -6.68 -6.86 17.62
N ALA A 127 -6.33 -5.86 16.82
CA ALA A 127 -6.22 -6.00 15.37
C ALA A 127 -4.92 -6.68 14.96
N HIS A 128 -3.81 -6.33 15.61
CA HIS A 128 -2.49 -6.90 15.37
C HIS A 128 -1.81 -7.28 16.69
N ASN A 129 -0.94 -8.29 16.66
CA ASN A 129 -0.20 -8.74 17.85
C ASN A 129 1.00 -7.83 18.21
N VAL A 130 1.24 -6.83 17.39
CA VAL A 130 2.32 -5.83 17.51
C VAL A 130 1.76 -4.47 17.15
N SER A 131 2.56 -3.42 17.35
CA SER A 131 2.09 -2.05 17.11
C SER A 131 1.46 -1.88 15.72
N LEU A 132 0.36 -1.14 15.65
CA LEU A 132 -0.16 -0.61 14.41
C LEU A 132 0.70 0.59 13.96
N PHE A 133 0.88 0.75 12.66
CA PHE A 133 1.48 1.96 12.12
C PHE A 133 0.60 2.67 11.08
N GLN A 134 -0.47 2.05 10.62
CA GLN A 134 -1.42 2.69 9.73
C GLN A 134 -2.85 2.21 9.97
N LEU A 135 -3.77 3.16 9.99
CA LEU A 135 -5.21 2.99 9.96
C LEU A 135 -5.76 3.84 8.82
N GLN A 136 -6.53 3.26 7.91
CA GLN A 136 -7.10 3.97 6.78
C GLN A 136 -8.52 3.50 6.49
N ARG A 137 -9.41 4.45 6.22
CA ARG A 137 -10.80 4.19 5.82
C ARG A 137 -10.92 4.27 4.30
N SER A 138 -11.69 3.36 3.69
CA SER A 138 -12.12 3.53 2.29
C SER A 138 -13.01 4.77 2.13
N ALA A 139 -12.96 5.42 0.97
CA ALA A 139 -13.70 6.66 0.75
C ALA A 139 -15.23 6.45 0.83
N ASN A 140 -15.73 5.26 0.43
CA ASN A 140 -17.14 4.89 0.62
C ASN A 140 -17.51 4.61 2.09
N GLY A 141 -16.54 4.64 3.01
CA GLY A 141 -16.76 4.49 4.44
C GLY A 141 -17.18 3.11 4.92
N GLN A 142 -17.18 2.10 4.07
CA GLN A 142 -17.64 0.75 4.44
C GLN A 142 -16.51 -0.11 5.01
N ARG A 143 -15.24 0.19 4.68
CA ARG A 143 -14.10 -0.64 5.04
C ARG A 143 -13.03 0.15 5.78
N LEU A 144 -12.39 -0.55 6.72
CA LEU A 144 -11.20 -0.07 7.41
C LEU A 144 -10.03 -0.97 7.05
N LEU A 145 -8.90 -0.35 6.83
CA LEU A 145 -7.62 -1.01 6.62
C LEU A 145 -6.75 -0.78 7.84
N THR A 146 -6.17 -1.85 8.36
CA THR A 146 -5.12 -1.76 9.38
C THR A 146 -3.86 -2.45 8.90
N VAL A 147 -2.72 -1.84 9.17
CA VAL A 147 -1.42 -2.36 8.77
C VAL A 147 -0.48 -2.34 9.97
N GLY A 148 0.15 -3.48 10.24
CA GLY A 148 1.14 -3.64 11.29
C GLY A 148 2.49 -4.13 10.73
N PRO A 149 3.59 -4.05 11.52
CA PRO A 149 4.89 -4.58 11.15
C PRO A 149 4.96 -6.12 11.21
N ASP A 150 3.89 -6.79 11.65
CA ASP A 150 3.71 -8.24 11.59
C ASP A 150 3.57 -8.78 10.16
N SER A 151 3.66 -7.90 9.17
CA SER A 151 3.48 -8.22 7.75
C SER A 151 2.07 -8.67 7.39
N PHE A 152 1.08 -8.31 8.22
CA PHE A 152 -0.33 -8.49 7.90
C PHE A 152 -0.98 -7.16 7.53
N VAL A 153 -1.82 -7.24 6.52
CA VAL A 153 -2.80 -6.21 6.19
C VAL A 153 -4.17 -6.80 6.46
N LYS A 154 -4.96 -6.11 7.27
CA LYS A 154 -6.30 -6.57 7.65
C LYS A 154 -7.35 -5.60 7.16
N ILE A 155 -8.43 -6.15 6.63
CA ILE A 155 -9.59 -5.40 6.16
C ILE A 155 -10.78 -5.73 7.04
N TRP A 156 -11.41 -4.70 7.54
CA TRP A 156 -12.53 -4.77 8.49
C TRP A 156 -13.78 -4.18 7.86
N ASP A 157 -14.92 -4.77 8.16
CA ASP A 157 -16.20 -4.11 7.99
C ASP A 157 -16.36 -3.03 9.07
N LEU A 158 -16.68 -1.82 8.67
CA LEU A 158 -16.79 -0.69 9.59
C LEU A 158 -18.10 -0.69 10.37
N GLU A 159 -19.17 -1.19 9.80
CA GLU A 159 -20.49 -1.21 10.44
C GLU A 159 -20.54 -2.31 11.52
N GLY A 160 -20.27 -3.56 11.14
CA GLY A 160 -20.23 -4.70 12.03
C GLY A 160 -18.99 -4.74 12.94
N PHE A 161 -17.95 -3.95 12.61
CA PHE A 161 -16.65 -3.96 13.30
C PHE A 161 -16.04 -5.38 13.37
N GLN A 162 -16.04 -6.06 12.22
CA GLN A 162 -15.60 -7.44 12.06
C GLN A 162 -14.48 -7.54 11.04
N LEU A 163 -13.55 -8.48 11.27
CA LEU A 163 -12.51 -8.80 10.31
C LEU A 163 -13.13 -9.49 9.09
N LEU A 164 -12.94 -8.92 7.90
CA LEU A 164 -13.36 -9.51 6.63
C LEU A 164 -12.24 -10.36 6.04
N HIS A 165 -11.04 -9.80 5.96
CA HIS A 165 -9.89 -10.46 5.34
C HIS A 165 -8.59 -10.12 6.07
N GLU A 166 -7.69 -11.10 6.08
CA GLU A 166 -6.33 -10.96 6.53
C GLU A 166 -5.38 -11.45 5.44
N TYR A 167 -4.44 -10.60 5.06
CA TYR A 167 -3.44 -10.93 4.04
C TYR A 167 -2.06 -10.90 4.67
N GLY A 168 -1.40 -12.06 4.69
CA GLY A 168 0.01 -12.14 4.96
C GLY A 168 0.78 -11.60 3.75
N VAL A 169 1.46 -10.49 3.93
CA VAL A 169 2.42 -10.00 2.95
C VAL A 169 3.71 -10.76 3.15
N ALA A 170 4.32 -11.23 2.04
CA ALA A 170 5.50 -12.13 2.06
C ALA A 170 6.43 -11.90 3.25
N SER A 171 6.68 -12.95 4.01
CA SER A 171 7.22 -13.00 5.38
C SER A 171 8.58 -12.31 5.65
N ASN A 172 9.22 -11.72 4.63
CA ASN A 172 10.51 -11.05 4.74
C ASN A 172 10.53 -9.59 4.27
N ARG A 173 9.34 -9.01 3.95
CA ARG A 173 9.23 -7.62 3.50
C ARG A 173 8.56 -6.77 4.56
N ARG A 174 9.21 -5.65 4.89
CA ARG A 174 8.63 -4.66 5.81
C ARG A 174 7.73 -3.71 5.05
N VAL A 175 6.45 -3.69 5.42
CA VAL A 175 5.48 -2.70 4.93
C VAL A 175 5.87 -1.32 5.45
N SER A 176 5.78 -0.31 4.60
CA SER A 176 6.12 1.09 4.95
C SER A 176 5.03 2.08 4.58
N ALA A 177 4.15 1.72 3.66
CA ALA A 177 3.02 2.55 3.26
C ALA A 177 1.86 1.67 2.81
N SER A 178 0.64 2.16 2.90
CA SER A 178 -0.51 1.52 2.27
C SER A 178 -1.53 2.57 1.80
N ALA A 179 -2.39 2.17 0.87
CA ALA A 179 -3.51 2.97 0.43
C ALA A 179 -4.66 2.06 0.02
N VAL A 180 -5.88 2.48 0.28
CA VAL A 180 -7.10 1.85 -0.22
C VAL A 180 -7.77 2.78 -1.21
N ASN A 181 -8.28 2.24 -2.30
CA ASN A 181 -8.96 3.04 -3.30
C ASN A 181 -10.37 3.48 -2.85
N THR A 182 -11.02 4.35 -3.61
CA THR A 182 -12.26 5.03 -3.19
C THR A 182 -13.41 4.08 -2.90
N ASN A 183 -13.53 2.96 -3.63
CA ASN A 183 -14.59 1.97 -3.42
C ASN A 183 -14.18 0.83 -2.47
N GLY A 184 -12.96 0.85 -1.93
CA GLY A 184 -12.47 -0.19 -1.04
C GLY A 184 -12.16 -1.54 -1.70
N GLY A 185 -12.16 -1.60 -3.03
CA GLY A 185 -11.93 -2.83 -3.81
C GLY A 185 -10.46 -3.12 -4.10
N LEU A 186 -9.59 -2.11 -4.04
CA LEU A 186 -8.15 -2.26 -4.26
C LEU A 186 -7.35 -1.74 -3.07
N LEU A 187 -6.32 -2.48 -2.74
CA LEU A 187 -5.32 -2.16 -1.73
C LEU A 187 -3.95 -2.04 -2.40
N ALA A 188 -3.24 -0.95 -2.17
CA ALA A 188 -1.84 -0.82 -2.50
C ALA A 188 -0.99 -0.91 -1.22
N VAL A 189 0.06 -1.73 -1.25
CA VAL A 189 0.99 -1.94 -0.13
C VAL A 189 2.40 -1.64 -0.61
N GLY A 190 3.04 -0.67 0.00
CA GLY A 190 4.41 -0.27 -0.28
C GLY A 190 5.39 -0.82 0.75
N TYR A 191 6.59 -1.13 0.30
CA TYR A 191 7.62 -1.78 1.10
C TYR A 191 8.90 -0.94 1.20
N LEU A 192 9.73 -1.26 2.21
CA LEU A 192 11.04 -0.62 2.40
C LEU A 192 12.02 -0.89 1.26
N ASP A 193 11.79 -1.91 0.45
CA ASP A 193 12.65 -2.24 -0.71
C ASP A 193 12.24 -1.50 -1.99
N GLY A 194 11.23 -0.63 -1.91
CA GLY A 194 10.72 0.17 -3.01
C GLY A 194 9.66 -0.52 -3.86
N THR A 195 9.28 -1.73 -3.51
CA THR A 195 8.21 -2.45 -4.18
C THR A 195 6.84 -1.91 -3.73
N VAL A 196 5.87 -1.94 -4.63
CA VAL A 196 4.44 -1.74 -4.32
C VAL A 196 3.65 -2.93 -4.87
N MET A 197 2.80 -3.51 -4.05
CA MET A 197 1.83 -4.52 -4.47
C MET A 197 0.44 -3.91 -4.52
N ILE A 198 -0.31 -4.18 -5.59
CA ILE A 198 -1.73 -3.86 -5.71
C ILE A 198 -2.50 -5.19 -5.61
N VAL A 199 -3.41 -5.24 -4.65
CA VAL A 199 -4.16 -6.45 -4.28
C VAL A 199 -5.64 -6.13 -4.38
N ASP A 200 -6.41 -7.07 -4.89
CA ASP A 200 -7.87 -7.05 -4.76
C ASP A 200 -8.25 -7.23 -3.29
N ALA A 201 -8.90 -6.24 -2.73
CA ALA A 201 -9.23 -6.20 -1.30
C ALA A 201 -10.37 -7.13 -0.90
N VAL A 202 -11.07 -7.76 -1.87
CA VAL A 202 -12.14 -8.71 -1.63
C VAL A 202 -11.62 -10.15 -1.69
N THR A 203 -10.79 -10.43 -2.69
CA THR A 203 -10.31 -11.80 -2.96
C THR A 203 -8.91 -12.07 -2.44
N GLY A 204 -8.15 -11.04 -2.07
CA GLY A 204 -6.73 -11.14 -1.70
C GLY A 204 -5.79 -11.43 -2.87
N VAL A 205 -6.29 -11.45 -4.07
CA VAL A 205 -5.49 -11.76 -5.25
C VAL A 205 -4.62 -10.56 -5.62
N MET A 206 -3.31 -10.80 -5.71
CA MET A 206 -2.37 -9.79 -6.19
C MET A 206 -2.66 -9.50 -7.67
N GLN A 207 -3.00 -8.25 -7.95
CA GLN A 207 -3.24 -7.78 -9.32
C GLN A 207 -1.98 -7.23 -9.97
N ARG A 208 -1.13 -6.54 -9.21
CA ARG A 208 0.09 -5.90 -9.71
C ARG A 208 1.20 -5.89 -8.68
N GLN A 209 2.43 -5.90 -9.19
CA GLN A 209 3.62 -5.55 -8.43
C GLN A 209 4.43 -4.53 -9.23
N LEU A 210 4.78 -3.41 -8.59
CA LEU A 210 5.50 -2.29 -9.19
C LEU A 210 6.84 -2.11 -8.47
N GLN A 211 7.88 -1.68 -9.18
CA GLN A 211 9.11 -1.16 -8.56
C GLN A 211 8.99 0.36 -8.50
N ALA A 212 8.39 0.83 -7.42
CA ALA A 212 8.05 2.23 -7.28
C ALA A 212 9.25 3.11 -6.89
N ASP A 213 10.24 2.54 -6.20
CA ASP A 213 11.46 3.26 -5.84
C ASP A 213 12.65 2.28 -5.70
N ASN A 214 13.87 2.82 -5.57
CA ASN A 214 15.08 2.06 -5.24
C ASN A 214 15.35 1.99 -3.73
N GLY A 215 14.40 2.42 -2.92
CA GLY A 215 14.40 2.43 -1.46
C GLY A 215 12.97 2.53 -0.94
N PRO A 216 12.78 2.82 0.36
CA PRO A 216 11.47 2.81 0.97
C PRO A 216 10.42 3.64 0.24
N VAL A 217 9.22 3.07 0.11
CA VAL A 217 8.01 3.79 -0.29
C VAL A 217 7.40 4.39 0.96
N TRP A 218 7.33 5.71 1.06
CA TRP A 218 6.83 6.39 2.25
C TRP A 218 5.36 6.73 2.19
N SER A 219 4.81 6.88 0.98
CA SER A 219 3.41 7.25 0.81
C SER A 219 2.84 6.66 -0.48
N LEU A 220 1.56 6.31 -0.42
CA LEU A 220 0.75 5.83 -1.52
C LEU A 220 -0.60 6.54 -1.49
N ALA A 221 -1.15 6.85 -2.65
CA ALA A 221 -2.49 7.38 -2.79
C ALA A 221 -3.12 6.96 -4.12
N PHE A 222 -4.37 6.51 -4.10
CA PHE A 222 -5.15 6.33 -5.31
C PHE A 222 -5.76 7.66 -5.75
N THR A 223 -5.87 7.88 -7.04
CA THR A 223 -6.68 9.00 -7.56
C THR A 223 -8.17 8.74 -7.36
N ALA A 224 -8.96 9.80 -7.28
CA ALA A 224 -10.41 9.72 -7.04
C ALA A 224 -11.16 8.86 -8.10
N ASN A 225 -10.67 8.83 -9.33
CA ASN A 225 -11.23 8.02 -10.40
C ASN A 225 -10.73 6.57 -10.41
N ASN A 226 -9.90 6.16 -9.45
CA ASN A 226 -9.29 4.83 -9.32
C ASN A 226 -8.48 4.36 -10.53
N ARG A 227 -8.06 5.27 -11.42
CA ARG A 227 -7.27 4.91 -12.61
C ARG A 227 -5.76 4.90 -12.34
N PHE A 228 -5.32 5.68 -11.36
CA PHE A 228 -3.91 5.86 -11.08
C PHE A 228 -3.59 5.66 -9.60
N LEU A 229 -2.38 5.16 -9.36
CA LEU A 229 -1.73 5.12 -8.06
C LEU A 229 -0.55 6.10 -8.06
N LEU A 230 -0.49 6.95 -7.05
CA LEU A 230 0.67 7.78 -6.77
C LEU A 230 1.54 7.09 -5.73
N SER A 231 2.84 7.14 -5.93
CA SER A 231 3.82 6.66 -4.97
C SER A 231 4.91 7.71 -4.75
N ALA A 232 5.29 7.90 -3.49
CA ALA A 232 6.41 8.73 -3.08
C ALA A 232 7.34 7.91 -2.17
N GLY A 233 8.63 8.08 -2.34
CA GLY A 233 9.64 7.30 -1.64
C GLY A 233 10.95 8.05 -1.42
N LYS A 234 12.02 7.30 -1.19
CA LYS A 234 13.35 7.83 -0.92
C LYS A 234 13.90 8.74 -2.03
N SER A 235 13.46 8.56 -3.27
CA SER A 235 13.94 9.33 -4.42
C SER A 235 13.38 10.77 -4.50
N GLU A 236 12.56 11.20 -3.52
CA GLU A 236 11.94 12.53 -3.44
C GLU A 236 11.10 12.91 -4.67
N ARG A 237 10.63 11.91 -5.41
CA ARG A 237 9.80 12.07 -6.60
C ARG A 237 8.46 11.40 -6.39
N ILE A 238 7.39 12.06 -6.81
CA ILE A 238 6.08 11.44 -6.95
C ILE A 238 6.02 10.75 -8.30
N ARG A 239 5.70 9.46 -8.31
CA ARG A 239 5.47 8.67 -9.51
C ARG A 239 4.00 8.33 -9.62
N VAL A 240 3.50 8.35 -10.85
CA VAL A 240 2.11 8.03 -11.18
C VAL A 240 2.11 6.74 -11.98
N TRP A 241 1.26 5.81 -11.58
CA TRP A 241 1.14 4.48 -12.18
C TRP A 241 -0.26 4.26 -12.68
N HIS A 242 -0.40 3.79 -13.89
CA HIS A 242 -1.70 3.32 -14.39
C HIS A 242 -2.01 1.97 -13.74
N ILE A 243 -3.16 1.84 -13.08
CA ILE A 243 -3.49 0.65 -12.28
C ILE A 243 -3.64 -0.58 -13.17
N ASP A 244 -4.37 -0.47 -14.28
CA ASP A 244 -4.67 -1.62 -15.15
C ASP A 244 -3.44 -2.15 -15.90
N SER A 245 -2.56 -1.27 -16.39
CA SER A 245 -1.37 -1.68 -17.13
C SER A 245 -0.13 -1.82 -16.24
N GLY A 246 -0.07 -1.10 -15.10
CA GLY A 246 1.11 -0.99 -14.25
C GLY A 246 2.21 -0.11 -14.85
N ASP A 247 1.90 0.68 -15.89
CA ASP A 247 2.86 1.56 -16.52
C ASP A 247 3.03 2.84 -15.72
N ARG A 248 4.27 3.30 -15.63
CA ARG A 248 4.57 4.61 -15.08
C ARG A 248 4.17 5.68 -16.09
N ILE A 249 3.39 6.66 -15.64
CA ILE A 249 3.09 7.84 -16.42
C ILE A 249 4.24 8.82 -16.27
N THR A 250 4.84 9.19 -17.39
CA THR A 250 5.86 10.22 -17.44
C THR A 250 5.23 11.53 -17.89
N LEU A 251 5.58 12.62 -17.22
CA LEU A 251 5.14 13.96 -17.63
C LEU A 251 5.74 14.30 -19.00
N ALA A 252 5.06 15.17 -19.76
CA ALA A 252 5.37 15.51 -21.15
C ALA A 252 6.87 15.67 -21.42
N GLY A 253 7.41 14.83 -22.34
CA GLY A 253 8.82 14.82 -22.76
C GLY A 253 9.55 13.49 -22.61
N GLU A 254 9.04 12.54 -21.83
CA GLU A 254 9.58 11.19 -21.72
C GLU A 254 8.80 10.23 -22.66
N THR A 255 9.50 9.45 -23.46
CA THR A 255 8.89 8.46 -24.35
C THR A 255 8.15 7.39 -23.56
N THR A 256 6.86 7.22 -23.82
CA THR A 256 6.09 6.09 -23.28
C THR A 256 6.55 4.80 -23.96
N PHE A 257 7.12 3.89 -23.21
CA PHE A 257 7.45 2.57 -23.72
C PHE A 257 6.16 1.75 -23.87
N GLN A 258 5.76 1.44 -25.11
CA GLN A 258 4.68 0.50 -25.37
C GLN A 258 5.17 -0.91 -25.04
N ARG A 259 4.50 -1.54 -24.09
CA ARG A 259 4.86 -2.86 -23.60
C ARG A 259 4.41 -3.95 -24.57
N PRO A 260 5.32 -4.83 -25.03
CA PRO A 260 4.90 -6.02 -25.74
C PRO A 260 3.97 -6.88 -24.88
N THR A 261 2.82 -7.26 -25.41
CA THR A 261 1.83 -8.11 -24.73
C THR A 261 1.45 -9.32 -25.55
N PRO A 262 2.42 -10.15 -26.02
CA PRO A 262 2.15 -11.24 -26.94
C PRO A 262 1.22 -12.31 -26.37
N TRP A 263 1.05 -12.34 -25.06
CA TRP A 263 0.15 -13.27 -24.38
C TRP A 263 -1.34 -12.88 -24.47
N LEU A 264 -1.69 -11.63 -24.83
CA LEU A 264 -3.09 -11.20 -24.88
C LEU A 264 -3.85 -11.90 -26.00
N ASP A 265 -3.20 -12.05 -27.17
CA ASP A 265 -3.79 -12.61 -28.37
C ASP A 265 -3.26 -14.02 -28.68
N SER A 266 -2.49 -14.60 -27.78
CA SER A 266 -1.92 -15.93 -27.98
C SER A 266 -2.96 -17.04 -27.72
N PRO A 267 -3.14 -17.99 -28.67
CA PRO A 267 -4.00 -19.15 -28.47
C PRO A 267 -3.37 -20.21 -27.54
N HIS A 268 -2.12 -20.04 -27.12
CA HIS A 268 -1.43 -21.02 -26.30
C HIS A 268 -2.04 -21.08 -24.88
N PRO A 269 -2.37 -22.28 -24.35
CA PRO A 269 -3.02 -22.38 -23.04
C PRO A 269 -2.20 -21.80 -21.89
N GLY A 270 -0.87 -21.82 -21.98
CA GLY A 270 0.03 -21.19 -21.02
C GLY A 270 0.00 -19.67 -21.00
N ALA A 271 -0.54 -19.02 -22.03
CA ALA A 271 -0.59 -17.57 -22.13
C ALA A 271 -1.42 -16.92 -21.02
N ALA A 272 -2.56 -17.53 -20.68
CA ALA A 272 -3.41 -17.06 -19.60
C ALA A 272 -2.70 -17.14 -18.23
N LEU A 273 -1.93 -18.19 -18.01
CA LEU A 273 -1.14 -18.37 -16.78
C LEU A 273 0.04 -17.41 -16.73
N PHE A 274 0.68 -17.15 -17.88
CA PHE A 274 1.81 -16.23 -18.01
C PHE A 274 1.45 -14.78 -17.67
N ARG A 275 0.20 -14.36 -17.81
CA ARG A 275 -0.25 -13.00 -17.42
C ARG A 275 0.18 -12.63 -16.01
N LYS A 276 0.18 -13.57 -15.07
CA LYS A 276 0.63 -13.37 -13.68
C LYS A 276 2.14 -13.10 -13.62
N CYS A 277 2.93 -13.77 -14.44
CA CYS A 277 4.38 -13.58 -14.51
C CYS A 277 4.73 -12.20 -15.11
N ALA A 278 3.99 -11.79 -16.16
CA ALA A 278 4.17 -10.51 -16.84
C ALA A 278 3.91 -9.29 -15.94
N ILE A 279 3.22 -9.46 -14.80
CA ILE A 279 3.03 -8.40 -13.80
C ILE A 279 4.38 -7.92 -13.25
N CYS A 280 5.29 -8.87 -12.99
CA CYS A 280 6.55 -8.61 -12.28
C CYS A 280 7.78 -8.68 -13.18
N HIS A 281 7.71 -9.36 -14.32
CA HIS A 281 8.85 -9.64 -15.18
C HIS A 281 8.66 -9.01 -16.57
N ALA A 282 9.71 -8.36 -17.06
CA ALA A 282 9.81 -7.94 -18.46
C ALA A 282 10.20 -9.14 -19.34
N LEU A 283 9.83 -9.13 -20.62
CA LEU A 283 10.25 -10.17 -21.57
C LEU A 283 11.72 -9.98 -21.99
N THR A 284 12.10 -8.74 -22.26
CA THR A 284 13.42 -8.40 -22.79
C THR A 284 14.19 -7.45 -21.87
N ALA A 285 15.51 -7.41 -22.01
CA ALA A 285 16.37 -6.49 -21.28
C ALA A 285 16.19 -5.02 -21.70
N SER A 286 15.65 -4.77 -22.90
CA SER A 286 15.38 -3.43 -23.41
C SER A 286 14.11 -2.80 -22.82
N GLU A 287 13.25 -3.62 -22.21
CA GLU A 287 12.07 -3.11 -21.50
C GLU A 287 12.46 -2.44 -20.17
N PRO A 288 11.67 -1.46 -19.70
CA PRO A 288 11.86 -0.89 -18.37
C PRO A 288 11.89 -1.99 -17.29
N GLN A 289 12.85 -1.86 -16.39
CA GLN A 289 13.02 -2.82 -15.29
C GLN A 289 11.75 -2.89 -14.44
N ARG A 290 11.31 -4.13 -14.15
CA ARG A 290 10.19 -4.43 -13.26
C ARG A 290 10.69 -4.94 -11.92
N SER A 291 9.76 -5.33 -11.04
CA SER A 291 10.09 -5.88 -9.72
C SER A 291 10.82 -7.23 -9.77
N GLY A 292 10.64 -8.01 -10.84
CA GLY A 292 11.39 -9.21 -11.16
C GLY A 292 12.42 -8.98 -12.28
N PRO A 293 13.43 -9.87 -12.42
CA PRO A 293 14.37 -9.81 -13.53
C PRO A 293 13.66 -10.11 -14.86
N HIS A 294 14.17 -9.58 -15.97
CA HIS A 294 13.61 -9.91 -17.28
C HIS A 294 13.79 -11.39 -17.63
N PHE A 295 12.96 -11.90 -18.55
CA PHE A 295 12.98 -13.29 -18.97
C PHE A 295 13.90 -13.61 -20.17
N GLN A 296 14.41 -12.60 -20.86
CA GLN A 296 15.28 -12.80 -22.03
C GLN A 296 16.38 -13.79 -21.71
N GLY A 297 16.47 -14.87 -22.50
CA GLY A 297 17.44 -15.93 -22.29
C GLY A 297 17.24 -16.74 -21.01
N LEU A 298 16.01 -16.85 -20.51
CA LEU A 298 15.73 -17.59 -19.26
C LEU A 298 16.20 -19.05 -19.31
N PRO A 299 15.92 -19.85 -20.37
CA PRO A 299 16.46 -21.21 -20.46
C PRO A 299 17.98 -21.19 -20.54
N GLY A 300 18.65 -21.89 -19.62
CA GLY A 300 20.12 -21.97 -19.53
C GLY A 300 20.79 -20.81 -18.78
N ARG A 301 20.07 -19.74 -18.47
CA ARG A 301 20.65 -18.61 -17.72
C ARG A 301 20.85 -18.96 -16.25
N VAL A 302 22.04 -18.62 -15.73
CA VAL A 302 22.36 -18.82 -14.31
C VAL A 302 21.45 -17.94 -13.43
N MET A 303 20.98 -18.49 -12.33
CA MET A 303 20.20 -17.74 -11.34
C MET A 303 21.02 -16.56 -10.80
N GLY A 304 20.35 -15.44 -10.60
CA GLY A 304 21.02 -14.27 -10.05
C GLY A 304 21.91 -13.48 -11.00
N SER A 305 22.00 -13.86 -12.29
CA SER A 305 22.98 -13.31 -13.25
C SER A 305 22.53 -12.09 -14.07
N VAL A 306 21.28 -11.64 -13.96
CA VAL A 306 20.83 -10.45 -14.72
C VAL A 306 21.53 -9.20 -14.21
N THR A 307 22.30 -8.58 -15.10
CA THR A 307 23.06 -7.36 -14.79
C THR A 307 22.13 -6.21 -14.39
N GLY A 308 22.48 -5.50 -13.31
CA GLY A 308 21.72 -4.35 -12.82
C GLY A 308 20.49 -4.71 -11.98
N TYR A 309 20.11 -5.99 -11.89
CA TYR A 309 19.00 -6.41 -11.02
C TYR A 309 19.47 -6.75 -9.60
N ARG A 310 18.77 -6.22 -8.57
CA ARG A 310 19.10 -6.46 -7.15
C ARG A 310 18.44 -7.75 -6.64
N TYR A 311 19.13 -8.86 -6.77
CA TYR A 311 18.68 -10.14 -6.24
C TYR A 311 18.70 -10.21 -4.71
N SER A 312 17.92 -11.15 -4.14
CA SER A 312 18.06 -11.54 -2.74
C SER A 312 19.41 -12.25 -2.52
N ARG A 313 19.91 -12.26 -1.29
CA ARG A 313 21.19 -12.92 -0.95
C ARG A 313 21.21 -14.40 -1.34
N ALA A 314 20.05 -15.08 -1.26
CA ALA A 314 19.90 -16.48 -1.63
C ALA A 314 20.20 -16.72 -3.13
N LEU A 315 19.75 -15.79 -3.99
CA LEU A 315 19.94 -15.90 -5.44
C LEU A 315 21.29 -15.37 -5.93
N GLN A 316 21.98 -14.54 -5.15
CA GLN A 316 23.32 -14.02 -5.51
C GLN A 316 24.43 -15.07 -5.43
N LYS A 317 24.20 -16.15 -4.71
CA LYS A 317 25.16 -17.24 -4.48
C LYS A 317 24.82 -18.54 -5.22
N GLY A 318 23.79 -18.52 -6.07
CA GLY A 318 23.30 -19.72 -6.73
C GLY A 318 24.07 -20.02 -8.01
N ASP A 319 24.52 -21.25 -8.16
CA ASP A 319 25.17 -21.76 -9.37
C ASP A 319 24.20 -22.49 -10.30
N LEU A 320 22.91 -22.49 -9.95
CA LEU A 320 21.86 -23.21 -10.68
C LEU A 320 21.47 -22.46 -11.95
N ALA A 321 21.48 -23.09 -13.11
CA ALA A 321 20.94 -22.56 -14.33
C ALA A 321 19.44 -22.90 -14.46
N TRP A 322 18.65 -21.96 -14.98
CA TRP A 322 17.23 -22.19 -15.23
C TRP A 322 17.02 -23.21 -16.35
N ASN A 323 16.33 -24.28 -16.04
CA ASN A 323 15.89 -25.30 -16.99
C ASN A 323 14.45 -25.68 -16.70
N ARG A 324 13.85 -26.52 -17.56
CA ARG A 324 12.49 -26.97 -17.41
C ARG A 324 12.20 -27.59 -16.05
N GLU A 325 13.08 -28.46 -15.60
CA GLU A 325 12.89 -29.22 -14.37
C GLU A 325 12.85 -28.30 -13.13
N ASN A 326 13.79 -27.39 -12.98
CA ASN A 326 13.81 -26.49 -11.84
C ASN A 326 12.76 -25.37 -11.90
N LEU A 327 12.30 -24.99 -13.09
CA LEU A 327 11.12 -24.13 -13.26
C LEU A 327 9.83 -24.87 -12.84
N MET A 328 9.69 -26.15 -13.18
CA MET A 328 8.57 -26.96 -12.69
C MET A 328 8.59 -27.08 -11.17
N GLN A 329 9.75 -27.32 -10.56
CA GLN A 329 9.91 -27.38 -9.11
C GLN A 329 9.59 -26.04 -8.44
N LEU A 330 10.02 -24.91 -9.02
CA LEU A 330 9.74 -23.57 -8.54
C LEU A 330 8.22 -23.33 -8.41
N PHE A 331 7.45 -23.70 -9.39
CA PHE A 331 6.01 -23.44 -9.40
C PHE A 331 5.14 -24.53 -8.76
N SER A 332 5.63 -25.78 -8.67
CA SER A 332 4.93 -26.83 -7.94
C SER A 332 5.10 -26.72 -6.43
N GLN A 333 6.33 -26.52 -5.96
CA GLN A 333 6.64 -26.37 -4.53
C GLN A 333 6.34 -24.97 -3.99
N GLY A 334 6.46 -23.97 -4.86
CA GLY A 334 6.40 -22.55 -4.56
C GLY A 334 7.77 -21.92 -4.36
N PRO A 335 7.90 -20.62 -4.73
CA PRO A 335 9.16 -19.88 -4.63
C PRO A 335 9.73 -19.82 -3.20
N ASP A 336 8.88 -19.81 -2.20
CA ASP A 336 9.23 -19.77 -0.79
C ASP A 336 9.97 -21.03 -0.32
N ARG A 337 9.64 -22.18 -0.88
CA ARG A 337 10.27 -23.47 -0.55
C ARG A 337 11.45 -23.77 -1.45
N PHE A 338 11.28 -23.55 -2.76
CA PHE A 338 12.34 -23.85 -3.74
C PHE A 338 13.53 -22.88 -3.64
N LEU A 339 13.26 -21.59 -3.34
CA LEU A 339 14.27 -20.52 -3.19
C LEU A 339 14.05 -19.76 -1.88
N PRO A 340 14.37 -20.33 -0.72
CA PRO A 340 14.19 -19.68 0.57
C PRO A 340 14.87 -18.30 0.59
N GLY A 341 14.13 -17.27 1.03
CA GLY A 341 14.61 -15.88 1.03
C GLY A 341 14.46 -15.14 -0.30
N THR A 342 13.79 -15.73 -1.30
CA THR A 342 13.41 -15.03 -2.52
C THR A 342 12.46 -13.89 -2.23
N LYS A 343 12.46 -12.87 -3.11
CA LYS A 343 11.48 -11.78 -3.11
C LYS A 343 10.26 -12.08 -3.99
N MET A 344 10.27 -13.18 -4.70
CA MET A 344 9.17 -13.61 -5.55
C MET A 344 7.96 -13.97 -4.68
N PRO A 345 6.77 -13.42 -4.97
CA PRO A 345 5.54 -13.81 -4.28
C PRO A 345 5.25 -15.29 -4.43
N VAL A 346 4.63 -15.89 -3.43
CA VAL A 346 4.26 -17.30 -3.46
C VAL A 346 3.22 -17.53 -4.56
N GLN A 347 3.59 -18.36 -5.53
CA GLN A 347 2.72 -18.81 -6.61
C GLN A 347 2.92 -20.32 -6.74
N ARG A 348 1.82 -21.06 -6.60
CA ARG A 348 1.80 -22.52 -6.79
C ARG A 348 0.80 -22.91 -7.85
N ILE A 349 1.21 -23.83 -8.71
CA ILE A 349 0.37 -24.41 -9.75
C ILE A 349 0.29 -25.90 -9.45
N GLY A 350 -0.86 -26.34 -8.91
CA GLY A 350 -1.06 -27.72 -8.49
C GLY A 350 -1.46 -28.66 -9.63
N ASN A 351 -1.89 -28.11 -10.77
CA ASN A 351 -2.25 -28.90 -11.94
C ASN A 351 -1.03 -29.08 -12.84
N GLU A 352 -0.59 -30.31 -13.08
CA GLU A 352 0.59 -30.64 -13.89
C GLU A 352 0.45 -30.21 -15.36
N VAL A 353 -0.75 -30.29 -15.93
CA VAL A 353 -1.01 -29.85 -17.30
C VAL A 353 -0.86 -28.35 -17.44
N ASP A 354 -1.42 -27.59 -16.51
CA ASP A 354 -1.29 -26.14 -16.47
C ASP A 354 0.18 -25.72 -16.26
N LEU A 355 0.88 -26.43 -15.38
CA LEU A 355 2.28 -26.21 -15.13
C LEU A 355 3.12 -26.47 -16.39
N GLY A 356 2.90 -27.58 -17.07
CA GLY A 356 3.53 -27.88 -18.35
C GLY A 356 3.27 -26.80 -19.41
N ASN A 357 2.02 -26.40 -19.56
CA ASN A 357 1.62 -25.35 -20.50
C ASN A 357 2.31 -24.00 -20.18
N LEU A 358 2.44 -23.63 -18.91
CA LEU A 358 3.14 -22.41 -18.53
C LEU A 358 4.61 -22.48 -18.92
N ILE A 359 5.29 -23.59 -18.64
CA ILE A 359 6.72 -23.75 -18.94
C ILE A 359 6.96 -23.74 -20.45
N ASP A 360 6.14 -24.46 -21.23
CA ASP A 360 6.19 -24.45 -22.68
C ASP A 360 6.08 -23.02 -23.23
N TYR A 361 5.13 -22.26 -22.70
CA TYR A 361 4.94 -20.88 -23.12
C TYR A 361 6.10 -19.95 -22.73
N LEU A 362 6.66 -20.13 -21.54
CA LEU A 362 7.89 -19.42 -21.11
C LEU A 362 9.06 -19.70 -22.05
N GLU A 363 9.27 -20.97 -22.42
CA GLU A 363 10.33 -21.36 -23.35
C GLU A 363 10.14 -20.72 -24.74
N ILE A 364 8.91 -20.68 -25.25
CA ILE A 364 8.57 -20.02 -26.53
C ILE A 364 8.92 -18.52 -26.49
N LEU A 365 8.47 -17.82 -25.41
CA LEU A 365 8.63 -16.37 -25.28
C LEU A 365 10.07 -15.91 -25.03
N THR A 366 10.94 -16.77 -24.51
CA THR A 366 12.23 -16.36 -23.95
C THR A 366 13.44 -16.96 -24.66
N ARG A 367 13.20 -17.74 -25.73
CA ARG A 367 14.28 -18.24 -26.60
C ARG A 367 15.08 -17.07 -27.16
N PRO A 368 16.42 -17.12 -27.17
CA PRO A 368 17.22 -16.17 -27.92
C PRO A 368 16.88 -16.29 -29.40
N HIS A 369 16.59 -15.18 -30.02
CA HIS A 369 16.45 -15.06 -31.48
C HIS A 369 17.82 -14.97 -32.11
#